data_64f420799f6a3bbca35fd263fc990101
#
_entry.id   64f420799f6a3bbca35fd263fc990101
#
_cell.length_a   1.000
_cell.length_b   1.000
_cell.length_c   1.000
_cell.angle_alpha   90.00
_cell.angle_beta   90.00
_cell.angle_gamma   90.00
#
_symmetry.space_group_name_H-M   'P 1'
#
loop_
_entity.id
_entity.type
_entity.pdbx_description
1 polymer ?
#
loop_
_entity_poly.entity_id
_entity_poly.type
_entity_poly.pdbx_seq_one_letter_code
_entity_poly.pdbx_strand_id
1 'polypeptide(L)'
;KKLFPDANSFRFTFVGNIDPEVLKPLVEKYIGSIPASKKPMTFVDDKAYPVKGEVNDTFTAKMQQPKVSINYTFTGEMDYTIENKLALTYLTQALSSRYLVSVREEKGGTYGVQVYGSTEYIPRETYSMTIAFDTNDEMDDELCEIVIAELKKIAEEGPLTEDIEKTREFLLKDWQNGLEQNGTWMRYLQMKYGSG
;
A
#
# COMPACT_ATOMS: atom_id res chain seq x y z
N LYS A 1 17.78 1.71 -21.82
CA LYS A 1 19.05 0.99 -22.15
C LYS A 1 20.18 1.25 -21.14
N LYS A 2 20.23 2.39 -20.42
CA LYS A 2 21.31 2.68 -19.44
C LYS A 2 21.11 2.03 -18.08
N LEU A 3 19.90 1.61 -17.73
CA LEU A 3 19.56 1.04 -16.40
C LEU A 3 19.67 -0.50 -16.36
N PHE A 4 19.58 -1.17 -17.49
CA PHE A 4 19.52 -2.63 -17.57
C PHE A 4 20.70 -3.33 -18.27
N PRO A 5 21.86 -2.68 -18.51
CA PRO A 5 22.97 -3.38 -19.13
C PRO A 5 23.82 -4.18 -18.16
N ASP A 6 23.55 -4.05 -16.86
CA ASP A 6 24.36 -4.63 -15.77
C ASP A 6 23.43 -5.37 -14.80
N ALA A 7 23.57 -6.68 -14.74
CA ALA A 7 22.77 -7.55 -13.89
C ALA A 7 23.29 -7.70 -12.45
N ASN A 8 24.39 -7.03 -12.09
CA ASN A 8 25.04 -7.21 -10.79
C ASN A 8 24.11 -6.93 -9.59
N SER A 9 23.17 -6.00 -9.76
CA SER A 9 22.18 -5.64 -8.72
C SER A 9 20.79 -6.27 -8.95
N PHE A 10 20.65 -7.17 -9.92
CA PHE A 10 19.39 -7.81 -10.20
C PHE A 10 19.21 -9.04 -9.31
N ARG A 11 18.00 -9.18 -8.81
CA ARG A 11 17.53 -10.38 -8.12
C ARG A 11 16.41 -11.01 -8.91
N PHE A 12 16.58 -12.27 -9.25
CA PHE A 12 15.59 -13.04 -9.99
C PHE A 12 14.90 -14.00 -9.02
N THR A 13 13.60 -13.92 -8.93
CA THR A 13 12.77 -14.77 -8.06
C THR A 13 11.82 -15.58 -8.92
N PHE A 14 11.82 -16.89 -8.71
CA PHE A 14 10.96 -17.85 -9.41
C PHE A 14 10.07 -18.51 -8.38
N VAL A 15 8.76 -18.53 -8.64
CA VAL A 15 7.77 -19.19 -7.78
C VAL A 15 6.77 -19.94 -8.66
N GLY A 16 6.56 -21.21 -8.36
CA GLY A 16 5.63 -22.06 -9.10
C GLY A 16 5.97 -23.53 -8.99
N ASN A 17 5.34 -24.35 -9.80
CA ASN A 17 5.71 -25.77 -9.95
C ASN A 17 6.98 -25.89 -10.81
N ILE A 18 8.12 -25.76 -10.17
CA ILE A 18 9.43 -25.68 -10.81
C ILE A 18 10.23 -26.92 -10.49
N ASP A 19 10.76 -27.57 -11.53
CA ASP A 19 11.81 -28.57 -11.40
C ASP A 19 13.18 -27.85 -11.41
N PRO A 20 13.93 -27.86 -10.29
CA PRO A 20 15.23 -27.22 -10.21
C PRO A 20 16.26 -27.75 -11.22
N GLU A 21 16.20 -29.04 -11.57
CA GLU A 21 17.13 -29.65 -12.51
C GLU A 21 16.88 -29.17 -13.95
N VAL A 22 15.63 -28.85 -14.28
CA VAL A 22 15.25 -28.25 -15.57
C VAL A 22 15.52 -26.76 -15.58
N LEU A 23 15.21 -26.06 -14.48
CA LEU A 23 15.35 -24.60 -14.41
C LEU A 23 16.80 -24.17 -14.39
N LYS A 24 17.67 -24.85 -13.63
CA LYS A 24 19.06 -24.46 -13.42
C LYS A 24 19.85 -24.24 -14.72
N PRO A 25 19.86 -25.17 -15.68
CA PRO A 25 20.59 -24.95 -16.94
C PRO A 25 20.01 -23.79 -17.77
N LEU A 26 18.72 -23.53 -17.66
CA LEU A 26 18.08 -22.39 -18.34
C LEU A 26 18.50 -21.07 -17.70
N VAL A 27 18.52 -21.00 -16.37
CA VAL A 27 19.00 -19.83 -15.63
C VAL A 27 20.47 -19.57 -15.94
N GLU A 28 21.32 -20.57 -15.91
CA GLU A 28 22.74 -20.45 -16.25
C GLU A 28 22.94 -19.93 -17.69
N LYS A 29 22.15 -20.46 -18.63
CA LYS A 29 22.25 -20.07 -20.04
C LYS A 29 21.72 -18.65 -20.31
N TYR A 30 20.59 -18.29 -19.78
CA TYR A 30 19.89 -17.06 -20.18
C TYR A 30 20.08 -15.91 -19.19
N ILE A 31 20.19 -16.20 -17.90
CA ILE A 31 20.37 -15.19 -16.87
C ILE A 31 21.85 -15.04 -16.51
N GLY A 32 22.56 -16.16 -16.31
CA GLY A 32 23.97 -16.17 -15.99
C GLY A 32 24.86 -15.60 -17.11
N SER A 33 24.36 -15.49 -18.33
CA SER A 33 25.05 -14.87 -19.46
C SER A 33 24.84 -13.34 -19.54
N ILE A 34 23.99 -12.76 -18.70
CA ILE A 34 23.78 -11.30 -18.68
C ILE A 34 25.03 -10.64 -18.09
N PRO A 35 25.59 -9.60 -18.74
CA PRO A 35 26.75 -8.91 -18.22
C PRO A 35 26.53 -8.38 -16.80
N ALA A 36 27.48 -8.61 -15.92
CA ALA A 36 27.45 -8.13 -14.55
C ALA A 36 28.79 -7.48 -14.20
N SER A 37 28.75 -6.22 -13.77
CA SER A 37 29.93 -5.51 -13.25
C SER A 37 30.19 -5.90 -11.80
N LYS A 38 31.37 -5.55 -11.30
CA LYS A 38 31.67 -5.71 -9.86
C LYS A 38 31.18 -4.54 -9.01
N LYS A 39 30.55 -3.54 -9.63
CA LYS A 39 30.05 -2.34 -8.92
C LYS A 39 28.55 -2.48 -8.70
N PRO A 40 28.10 -2.66 -7.46
CA PRO A 40 26.67 -2.64 -7.17
C PRO A 40 26.09 -1.26 -7.53
N MET A 41 24.86 -1.24 -8.03
CA MET A 41 24.12 0.01 -8.15
C MET A 41 23.85 0.54 -6.75
N THR A 42 24.18 1.82 -6.54
CA THR A 42 23.84 2.51 -5.31
C THR A 42 22.57 3.32 -5.53
N PHE A 43 21.72 3.33 -4.54
CA PHE A 43 20.57 4.20 -4.51
C PHE A 43 21.03 5.66 -4.37
N VAL A 44 20.43 6.54 -5.14
CA VAL A 44 20.63 7.98 -5.02
C VAL A 44 19.30 8.58 -4.56
N ASP A 45 19.29 9.11 -3.34
CA ASP A 45 18.16 9.86 -2.83
C ASP A 45 18.09 11.23 -3.54
N ASP A 46 17.08 11.42 -4.36
CA ASP A 46 16.84 12.68 -5.10
C ASP A 46 16.21 13.77 -4.21
N LYS A 47 15.93 13.45 -2.94
CA LYS A 47 15.33 14.34 -1.94
C LYS A 47 13.95 14.87 -2.32
N ALA A 48 13.25 14.19 -3.21
CA ALA A 48 11.86 14.48 -3.52
C ALA A 48 10.96 13.91 -2.41
N TYR A 49 10.66 14.73 -1.42
CA TYR A 49 9.86 14.34 -0.26
C TYR A 49 8.51 15.05 -0.24
N PRO A 50 7.48 14.44 0.37
CA PRO A 50 6.23 15.13 0.63
C PRO A 50 6.47 16.43 1.40
N VAL A 51 5.70 17.45 1.08
CA VAL A 51 5.73 18.72 1.80
C VAL A 51 5.29 18.49 3.23
N LYS A 52 6.01 19.11 4.19
CA LYS A 52 5.64 19.02 5.61
C LYS A 52 4.45 19.95 5.91
N GLY A 53 3.56 19.48 6.77
CA GLY A 53 2.38 20.21 7.18
C GLY A 53 1.16 19.90 6.31
N GLU A 54 0.11 20.66 6.50
CA GLU A 54 -1.13 20.52 5.75
C GLU A 54 -1.03 21.23 4.40
N VAL A 55 -1.37 20.51 3.34
CA VAL A 55 -1.43 21.04 1.98
C VAL A 55 -2.80 20.73 1.41
N ASN A 56 -3.51 21.78 1.01
CA ASN A 56 -4.79 21.68 0.32
C ASN A 56 -4.58 22.09 -1.14
N ASP A 57 -4.90 21.19 -2.06
CA ASP A 57 -4.84 21.45 -3.49
C ASP A 57 -6.16 21.07 -4.15
N THR A 58 -6.71 21.94 -4.97
CA THR A 58 -7.99 21.75 -5.64
C THR A 58 -7.85 22.11 -7.10
N PHE A 59 -8.31 21.23 -7.97
CA PHE A 59 -8.37 21.49 -9.40
C PHE A 59 -9.73 21.06 -9.97
N THR A 60 -10.15 21.74 -11.03
CA THR A 60 -11.40 21.42 -11.73
C THR A 60 -11.11 20.94 -13.13
N ALA A 61 -11.73 19.82 -13.51
CA ALA A 61 -11.67 19.29 -14.85
C ALA A 61 -13.08 19.21 -15.46
N LYS A 62 -13.21 19.52 -16.73
CA LYS A 62 -14.51 19.39 -17.43
C LYS A 62 -14.81 17.93 -17.68
N MET A 63 -15.92 17.44 -17.12
CA MET A 63 -16.38 16.05 -17.24
C MET A 63 -17.82 16.00 -17.77
N GLN A 64 -18.21 14.84 -18.35
CA GLN A 64 -19.57 14.63 -18.84
C GLN A 64 -20.57 14.47 -17.68
N GLN A 65 -20.12 13.81 -16.60
CA GLN A 65 -20.89 13.70 -15.37
C GLN A 65 -20.08 14.37 -14.25
N PRO A 66 -20.61 15.45 -13.65
CA PRO A 66 -19.96 16.11 -12.54
C PRO A 66 -19.78 15.16 -11.35
N LYS A 67 -18.59 15.14 -10.77
CA LYS A 67 -18.28 14.45 -9.52
C LYS A 67 -17.20 15.19 -8.77
N VAL A 68 -17.20 15.05 -7.47
CA VAL A 68 -16.12 15.50 -6.60
C VAL A 68 -15.32 14.27 -6.17
N SER A 69 -14.02 14.28 -6.45
CA SER A 69 -13.11 13.22 -6.00
C SER A 69 -12.22 13.77 -4.89
N ILE A 70 -12.28 13.15 -3.74
CA ILE A 70 -11.60 13.60 -2.53
C ILE A 70 -10.54 12.59 -2.14
N ASN A 71 -9.33 13.09 -1.83
CA ASN A 71 -8.21 12.28 -1.40
C ASN A 71 -7.51 12.94 -0.22
N TYR A 72 -7.52 12.28 0.92
CA TYR A 72 -6.69 12.62 2.06
C TYR A 72 -5.48 11.71 2.10
N THR A 73 -4.28 12.27 2.03
CA THR A 73 -3.05 11.50 2.09
C THR A 73 -2.22 11.93 3.30
N PHE A 74 -2.00 10.99 4.20
CA PHE A 74 -1.18 11.16 5.40
C PHE A 74 0.16 10.47 5.17
N THR A 75 1.25 11.18 5.41
CA THR A 75 2.60 10.66 5.23
C THR A 75 3.46 11.00 6.44
N GLY A 76 4.42 10.13 6.75
CA GLY A 76 5.35 10.37 7.85
C GLY A 76 6.49 9.37 7.88
N GLU A 77 7.44 9.62 8.78
CA GLU A 77 8.50 8.67 9.09
C GLU A 77 7.94 7.58 10.01
N MET A 78 8.30 6.34 9.77
CA MET A 78 7.87 5.19 10.57
C MET A 78 8.84 4.03 10.34
N ASP A 79 9.36 3.47 11.41
CA ASP A 79 10.26 2.32 11.34
C ASP A 79 9.65 1.16 10.55
N TYR A 80 10.41 0.60 9.64
CA TYR A 80 9.96 -0.47 8.74
C TYR A 80 9.95 -1.83 9.44
N THR A 81 9.11 -1.98 10.46
CA THR A 81 8.93 -3.20 11.25
C THR A 81 7.66 -3.96 10.85
N ILE A 82 7.58 -5.23 11.20
CA ILE A 82 6.37 -6.05 10.98
C ILE A 82 5.22 -5.50 11.83
N GLU A 83 5.49 -5.09 13.04
CA GLU A 83 4.53 -4.53 13.99
C GLU A 83 3.88 -3.26 13.42
N ASN A 84 4.69 -2.34 12.91
CA ASN A 84 4.20 -1.10 12.32
C ASN A 84 3.39 -1.34 11.04
N LYS A 85 3.80 -2.29 10.21
CA LYS A 85 3.03 -2.70 9.03
C LYS A 85 1.68 -3.30 9.39
N LEU A 86 1.66 -4.16 10.40
CA LEU A 86 0.42 -4.73 10.91
C LEU A 86 -0.47 -3.65 11.51
N ALA A 87 0.07 -2.74 12.34
CA ALA A 87 -0.67 -1.63 12.91
C ALA A 87 -1.33 -0.77 11.83
N LEU A 88 -0.59 -0.42 10.76
CA LEU A 88 -1.16 0.32 9.63
C LEU A 88 -2.25 -0.48 8.91
N THR A 89 -2.07 -1.80 8.74
CA THR A 89 -3.07 -2.67 8.15
C THR A 89 -4.34 -2.73 9.00
N TYR A 90 -4.20 -2.87 10.32
CA TYR A 90 -5.36 -2.85 11.23
C TYR A 90 -6.08 -1.52 11.20
N LEU A 91 -5.35 -0.40 11.21
CA LEU A 91 -5.93 0.95 11.12
C LEU A 91 -6.74 1.13 9.84
N THR A 92 -6.17 0.78 8.69
CA THR A 92 -6.85 0.94 7.39
C THR A 92 -8.09 0.06 7.27
N GLN A 93 -8.07 -1.14 7.81
CA GLN A 93 -9.22 -2.05 7.82
C GLN A 93 -10.32 -1.58 8.78
N ALA A 94 -9.96 -1.12 9.98
CA ALA A 94 -10.91 -0.57 10.93
C ALA A 94 -11.60 0.67 10.37
N LEU A 95 -10.84 1.59 9.75
CA LEU A 95 -11.40 2.76 9.07
C LEU A 95 -12.32 2.36 7.92
N SER A 96 -11.90 1.41 7.07
CA SER A 96 -12.72 0.93 5.96
C SER A 96 -14.05 0.37 6.44
N SER A 97 -14.06 -0.39 7.52
CA SER A 97 -15.27 -0.95 8.12
C SER A 97 -16.20 0.14 8.67
N ARG A 98 -15.64 1.16 9.33
CA ARG A 98 -16.41 2.28 9.86
C ARG A 98 -17.01 3.15 8.76
N TYR A 99 -16.22 3.49 7.74
CA TYR A 99 -16.72 4.28 6.61
C TYR A 99 -17.77 3.57 5.78
N LEU A 100 -17.76 2.23 5.75
CA LEU A 100 -18.83 1.47 5.12
C LEU A 100 -20.18 1.79 5.78
N VAL A 101 -20.23 1.88 7.09
CA VAL A 101 -21.43 2.18 7.85
C VAL A 101 -21.73 3.68 7.81
N SER A 102 -20.84 4.53 8.33
CA SER A 102 -21.10 5.95 8.56
C SER A 102 -21.25 6.77 7.28
N VAL A 103 -20.57 6.39 6.21
CA VAL A 103 -20.56 7.18 4.96
C VAL A 103 -21.48 6.55 3.90
N ARG A 104 -21.38 5.23 3.68
CA ARG A 104 -22.12 4.57 2.62
C ARG A 104 -23.54 4.20 3.04
N GLU A 105 -23.72 3.52 4.19
CA GLU A 105 -25.03 3.00 4.60
C GLU A 105 -25.93 4.07 5.20
N GLU A 106 -25.42 4.96 6.02
CA GLU A 106 -26.19 6.00 6.69
C GLU A 106 -26.46 7.22 5.80
N LYS A 107 -25.49 7.60 4.96
CA LYS A 107 -25.60 8.83 4.13
C LYS A 107 -25.90 8.56 2.67
N GLY A 108 -25.39 7.47 2.09
CA GLY A 108 -25.68 7.09 0.71
C GLY A 108 -25.06 8.02 -0.36
N GLY A 109 -24.20 8.96 0.04
CA GLY A 109 -23.61 9.96 -0.84
C GLY A 109 -22.41 9.49 -1.65
N THR A 110 -21.97 8.24 -1.44
CA THR A 110 -20.85 7.64 -2.15
C THR A 110 -21.05 6.15 -2.35
N TYR A 111 -20.38 5.57 -3.33
CA TYR A 111 -20.31 4.11 -3.50
C TYR A 111 -19.42 3.44 -2.43
N GLY A 112 -18.55 4.17 -1.79
CA GLY A 112 -17.69 3.72 -0.70
C GLY A 112 -16.47 4.59 -0.51
N VAL A 113 -15.88 4.49 0.67
CA VAL A 113 -14.62 5.13 1.01
C VAL A 113 -13.53 4.08 0.97
N GLN A 114 -12.50 4.33 0.17
CA GLN A 114 -11.33 3.45 0.09
C GLN A 114 -10.27 3.93 1.07
N VAL A 115 -9.75 3.02 1.87
CA VAL A 115 -8.63 3.30 2.78
C VAL A 115 -7.52 2.31 2.50
N TYR A 116 -6.34 2.82 2.18
CA TYR A 116 -5.18 1.98 1.95
C TYR A 116 -3.91 2.62 2.53
N GLY A 117 -3.02 1.76 2.97
CA GLY A 117 -1.75 2.16 3.54
C GLY A 117 -0.59 1.44 2.87
N SER A 118 0.54 2.09 2.83
CA SER A 118 1.80 1.51 2.39
C SER A 118 2.95 1.92 3.30
N THR A 119 3.98 1.09 3.31
CA THR A 119 5.23 1.39 4.01
C THR A 119 6.38 1.23 3.03
N GLU A 120 7.34 2.12 3.11
CA GLU A 120 8.53 2.09 2.28
C GLU A 120 9.79 1.98 3.15
N TYR A 121 10.77 1.21 2.67
CA TYR A 121 12.08 1.06 3.31
C TYR A 121 13.14 1.95 2.65
N ILE A 122 13.08 2.10 1.34
CA ILE A 122 14.02 2.86 0.52
C ILE A 122 13.24 3.94 -0.22
N PRO A 123 13.68 5.19 -0.23
CA PRO A 123 14.94 5.77 0.26
C PRO A 123 15.00 5.98 1.77
N ARG A 124 13.85 6.01 2.43
CA ARG A 124 13.70 6.18 3.89
C ARG A 124 12.54 5.36 4.39
N GLU A 125 12.60 5.03 5.65
CA GLU A 125 11.52 4.32 6.33
C GLU A 125 10.34 5.26 6.56
N THR A 126 9.29 5.08 5.77
CA THR A 126 8.11 5.95 5.76
C THR A 126 6.82 5.15 5.64
N TYR A 127 5.71 5.79 6.01
CA TYR A 127 4.38 5.32 5.69
C TYR A 127 3.62 6.33 4.85
N SER A 128 2.63 5.84 4.14
CA SER A 128 1.58 6.62 3.52
C SER A 128 0.24 5.94 3.81
N MET A 129 -0.77 6.73 4.19
CA MET A 129 -2.14 6.28 4.31
C MET A 129 -3.02 7.21 3.48
N THR A 130 -3.85 6.65 2.60
CA THR A 130 -4.78 7.43 1.77
C THR A 130 -6.20 7.01 2.06
N ILE A 131 -7.08 8.01 2.22
CA ILE A 131 -8.52 7.88 2.28
C ILE A 131 -9.08 8.56 1.04
N ALA A 132 -9.79 7.81 0.20
CA ALA A 132 -10.27 8.28 -1.08
C ALA A 132 -11.74 7.93 -1.30
N PHE A 133 -12.52 8.87 -1.78
CA PHE A 133 -13.90 8.66 -2.17
C PHE A 133 -14.38 9.65 -3.23
N ASP A 134 -15.39 9.24 -3.97
CA ASP A 134 -16.09 10.09 -4.93
C ASP A 134 -17.48 10.41 -4.39
N THR A 135 -17.93 11.65 -4.60
CA THR A 135 -19.25 12.11 -4.22
C THR A 135 -19.77 13.18 -5.21
N ASN A 136 -20.85 13.84 -4.89
CA ASN A 136 -21.35 15.02 -5.60
C ASN A 136 -21.05 16.30 -4.80
N ASP A 137 -21.29 17.44 -5.42
CA ASP A 137 -21.07 18.77 -4.84
C ASP A 137 -22.08 19.21 -3.79
N GLU A 138 -23.15 18.41 -3.57
CA GLU A 138 -24.13 18.68 -2.50
C GLU A 138 -23.74 18.03 -1.17
N MET A 139 -22.90 16.99 -1.22
CA MET A 139 -22.56 16.17 -0.06
C MET A 139 -21.07 16.16 0.30
N ASP A 140 -20.23 16.80 -0.48
CA ASP A 140 -18.77 16.74 -0.32
C ASP A 140 -18.32 17.26 1.04
N ASP A 141 -18.81 18.41 1.48
CA ASP A 141 -18.48 18.99 2.78
C ASP A 141 -18.92 18.09 3.94
N GLU A 142 -20.18 17.59 3.91
CA GLU A 142 -20.72 16.72 4.96
C GLU A 142 -19.92 15.41 5.06
N LEU A 143 -19.61 14.77 3.92
CA LEU A 143 -18.86 13.53 3.92
C LEU A 143 -17.39 13.73 4.35
N CYS A 144 -16.78 14.86 4.01
CA CYS A 144 -15.47 15.24 4.50
C CYS A 144 -15.44 15.36 6.03
N GLU A 145 -16.45 16.02 6.61
CA GLU A 145 -16.56 16.16 8.07
C GLU A 145 -16.68 14.79 8.76
N ILE A 146 -17.52 13.89 8.24
CA ILE A 146 -17.71 12.53 8.77
C ILE A 146 -16.42 11.74 8.68
N VAL A 147 -15.75 11.75 7.52
CA VAL A 147 -14.50 11.02 7.31
C VAL A 147 -13.42 11.47 8.28
N ILE A 148 -13.26 12.76 8.48
CA ILE A 148 -12.27 13.31 9.42
C ILE A 148 -12.68 13.07 10.87
N ALA A 149 -13.96 13.13 11.21
CA ALA A 149 -14.45 12.86 12.56
C ALA A 149 -14.18 11.40 12.98
N GLU A 150 -14.46 10.43 12.11
CA GLU A 150 -14.17 9.01 12.37
C GLU A 150 -12.66 8.74 12.51
N LEU A 151 -11.83 9.40 11.70
CA LEU A 151 -10.38 9.28 11.82
C LEU A 151 -9.90 9.83 13.18
N LYS A 152 -10.38 11.01 13.61
CA LYS A 152 -10.06 11.58 14.90
C LYS A 152 -10.52 10.69 16.05
N LYS A 153 -11.71 10.13 15.94
CA LYS A 153 -12.26 9.21 16.94
C LYS A 153 -11.39 7.98 17.13
N ILE A 154 -10.93 7.35 16.04
CA ILE A 154 -9.96 6.24 16.13
C ILE A 154 -8.63 6.69 16.75
N ALA A 155 -8.15 7.88 16.42
CA ALA A 155 -6.90 8.40 16.96
C ALA A 155 -6.97 8.68 18.48
N GLU A 156 -8.12 9.12 18.97
CA GLU A 156 -8.33 9.48 20.37
C GLU A 156 -8.74 8.30 21.24
N GLU A 157 -9.67 7.47 20.76
CA GLU A 157 -10.28 6.36 21.51
C GLU A 157 -9.69 5.00 21.20
N GLY A 158 -8.93 4.90 20.11
CA GLY A 158 -8.48 3.64 19.53
C GLY A 158 -9.55 2.93 18.70
N PRO A 159 -9.21 1.84 18.02
CA PRO A 159 -10.16 1.00 17.33
C PRO A 159 -11.02 0.22 18.33
N LEU A 160 -12.28 -0.08 17.96
CA LEU A 160 -13.12 -0.96 18.78
C LEU A 160 -12.55 -2.38 18.79
N THR A 161 -12.74 -3.08 19.91
CA THR A 161 -12.33 -4.50 20.03
C THR A 161 -12.92 -5.35 18.90
N GLU A 162 -14.17 -5.09 18.54
CA GLU A 162 -14.84 -5.77 17.44
C GLU A 162 -14.15 -5.54 16.09
N ASP A 163 -13.68 -4.31 15.80
CA ASP A 163 -12.95 -4.00 14.58
C ASP A 163 -11.62 -4.75 14.52
N ILE A 164 -10.93 -4.87 15.66
CA ILE A 164 -9.69 -5.61 15.78
C ILE A 164 -9.93 -7.11 15.53
N GLU A 165 -10.94 -7.69 16.15
CA GLU A 165 -11.26 -9.12 16.00
C GLU A 165 -11.67 -9.46 14.56
N LYS A 166 -12.56 -8.68 13.96
CA LYS A 166 -12.95 -8.84 12.54
C LYS A 166 -11.74 -8.74 11.61
N THR A 167 -10.89 -7.74 11.83
CA THR A 167 -9.68 -7.57 11.03
C THR A 167 -8.74 -8.75 11.18
N ARG A 168 -8.55 -9.23 12.40
CA ARG A 168 -7.70 -10.41 12.67
C ARG A 168 -8.23 -11.65 11.94
N GLU A 169 -9.52 -11.93 12.04
CA GLU A 169 -10.14 -13.06 11.35
C GLU A 169 -9.97 -12.94 9.81
N PHE A 170 -10.22 -11.75 9.28
CA PHE A 170 -10.02 -11.47 7.86
C PHE A 170 -8.57 -11.73 7.43
N LEU A 171 -7.59 -11.19 8.16
CA LEU A 171 -6.17 -11.35 7.84
C LEU A 171 -5.70 -12.80 7.95
N LEU A 172 -6.19 -13.55 8.95
CA LEU A 172 -5.87 -14.98 9.09
C LEU A 172 -6.45 -15.80 7.93
N LYS A 173 -7.67 -15.51 7.51
CA LYS A 173 -8.30 -16.17 6.37
C LYS A 173 -7.60 -15.81 5.06
N ASP A 174 -7.28 -14.53 4.86
CA ASP A 174 -6.54 -14.06 3.69
C ASP A 174 -5.15 -14.71 3.62
N TRP A 175 -4.46 -14.79 4.75
CA TRP A 175 -3.20 -15.51 4.86
C TRP A 175 -3.33 -16.98 4.44
N GLN A 176 -4.29 -17.70 5.00
CA GLN A 176 -4.50 -19.12 4.67
C GLN A 176 -4.79 -19.33 3.17
N ASN A 177 -5.69 -18.52 2.61
CA ASN A 177 -5.99 -18.57 1.18
C ASN A 177 -4.77 -18.18 0.33
N GLY A 178 -3.98 -17.22 0.82
CA GLY A 178 -2.79 -16.74 0.14
C GLY A 178 -1.68 -17.79 0.03
N LEU A 179 -1.57 -18.74 0.97
CA LEU A 179 -0.52 -19.77 0.94
C LEU A 179 -0.58 -20.66 -0.31
N GLU A 180 -1.75 -20.76 -0.94
CA GLU A 180 -1.95 -21.52 -2.18
C GLU A 180 -1.60 -20.70 -3.44
N GLN A 181 -1.28 -19.40 -3.28
CA GLN A 181 -1.07 -18.48 -4.39
C GLN A 181 0.43 -18.20 -4.62
N ASN A 182 0.91 -18.43 -5.84
CA ASN A 182 2.29 -18.11 -6.22
C ASN A 182 2.65 -16.63 -5.96
N GLY A 183 1.70 -15.71 -6.18
CA GLY A 183 1.89 -14.29 -5.94
C GLY A 183 2.18 -13.95 -4.48
N THR A 184 1.63 -14.69 -3.53
CA THR A 184 1.90 -14.54 -2.10
C THR A 184 3.34 -14.90 -1.78
N TRP A 185 3.80 -16.06 -2.23
CA TRP A 185 5.19 -16.48 -2.06
C TRP A 185 6.18 -15.54 -2.73
N MET A 186 5.85 -15.05 -3.93
CA MET A 186 6.64 -14.05 -4.63
C MET A 186 6.84 -12.79 -3.77
N ARG A 187 5.77 -12.23 -3.21
CA ARG A 187 5.83 -11.05 -2.33
C ARG A 187 6.67 -11.30 -1.09
N TYR A 188 6.50 -12.47 -0.42
CA TYR A 188 7.28 -12.81 0.76
C TYR A 188 8.78 -12.93 0.47
N LEU A 189 9.13 -13.60 -0.61
CA LEU A 189 10.52 -13.74 -1.02
C LEU A 189 11.14 -12.39 -1.37
N GLN A 190 10.39 -11.55 -2.11
CA GLN A 190 10.84 -10.20 -2.45
C GLN A 190 11.01 -9.33 -1.21
N MET A 191 10.08 -9.38 -0.26
CA MET A 191 10.17 -8.63 0.98
C MET A 191 11.36 -9.11 1.83
N LYS A 192 11.50 -10.43 2.02
CA LYS A 192 12.59 -11.00 2.83
C LYS A 192 13.98 -10.73 2.26
N TYR A 193 14.14 -10.84 0.96
CA TYR A 193 15.44 -10.67 0.30
C TYR A 193 15.62 -9.27 -0.30
N GLY A 194 14.60 -8.42 -0.32
CA GLY A 194 14.64 -7.05 -0.81
C GLY A 194 15.13 -6.05 0.22
N SER A 195 14.82 -6.29 1.49
CA SER A 195 15.21 -5.43 2.61
C SER A 195 16.57 -5.79 3.26
N GLY A 196 17.29 -6.76 2.73
CA GLY A 196 18.61 -7.16 3.21
C GLY A 196 18.59 -8.50 3.89
#